data_194a193a57888e91931647e81c8dca4a
#
_entry.id   194a193a57888e91931647e81c8dca4a
#
_cell.length_a   1.000
_cell.length_b   1.000
_cell.length_c   1.000
_cell.angle_alpha   90.00
_cell.angle_beta   90.00
_cell.angle_gamma   90.00
#
_symmetry.space_group_name_H-M   'P 1'
#
loop_
_entity.id
_entity.type
_entity.pdbx_description
1 polymer ?
#
loop_
_entity_poly.entity_id
_entity_poly.type
_entity_poly.pdbx_seq_one_letter_code
_entity_poly.pdbx_strand_id
1 'polypeptide(L)'
;MRNISFGPFVKLTAHVYVKDQSAPYDSKKDCWIPDKDEGYRAAQIVTTKGDQVTVNVAGTEKTVKSDFISQMNPPKFEKTEDMSNLTFLNDASVLHNLRARYAAMLIYTYSGLFCVVINPYKRLPIYTDSVANMFMGKRKNEMPPHLFAVSDEAYRSMLQNHENQSMLITGESGAGKTENTKKVISYFAFVGASQQAQLGNGAASTDTDGKKKVTLEDQIVQTNPVLEAFGNARTVRNNNSSRFGKFIRIHFSKQGRVASCDIEHYLLEKSRVIRQAPGERCYHIFYQMTSDFKPELKPALLLDKPLREYWFVAQAELTVDGMNDTEEFKLTDEAFDILHFTEEEKMNCYKLMSAHMHIGNMKFKQRPREEQAEPDGTDEAEKRKCTAFRQTNXKGQNVEQVNWAVGAMGKAIYGRVFNWLVNKCNQTLDQKGVARDYFIGVLDIAGFEIFDVSTDKGNVQQLSMTDANNRIIQGNTGNFSTEYY
;
A
#
# COMPACT_ATOMS: atom_id res chain seq x y z
N MET A 1 -39.73 9.45 12.22
CA MET A 1 -38.47 8.68 12.15
C MET A 1 -38.79 7.24 11.77
N ARG A 2 -38.54 6.85 10.52
CA ARG A 2 -38.77 5.48 10.08
C ARG A 2 -37.68 4.58 10.67
N ASN A 3 -38.09 3.49 11.32
CA ASN A 3 -37.17 2.45 11.82
C ASN A 3 -36.47 1.78 10.63
N ILE A 4 -35.41 2.37 10.16
CA ILE A 4 -34.49 1.66 9.28
C ILE A 4 -33.64 0.77 10.20
N SER A 5 -33.81 -0.53 10.07
CA SER A 5 -32.98 -1.50 10.77
C SER A 5 -31.56 -1.43 10.23
N PHE A 6 -30.82 -0.51 10.76
CA PHE A 6 -29.38 -0.44 10.51
C PHE A 6 -28.74 -1.64 11.20
N GLY A 7 -28.04 -2.47 10.45
CA GLY A 7 -27.34 -3.64 10.98
C GLY A 7 -26.34 -3.29 12.10
N PRO A 8 -25.61 -4.28 12.60
CA PRO A 8 -24.72 -4.11 13.80
C PRO A 8 -23.82 -2.88 13.77
N PHE A 9 -23.48 -2.41 12.59
CA PHE A 9 -22.55 -1.28 12.38
C PHE A 9 -23.14 0.05 12.88
N VAL A 10 -24.45 0.28 12.73
CA VAL A 10 -25.08 1.55 13.12
C VAL A 10 -25.59 1.51 14.56
N LYS A 11 -25.91 0.33 15.08
CA LYS A 11 -26.20 0.16 16.51
C LYS A 11 -25.00 0.50 17.39
N LEU A 12 -23.76 0.21 16.91
CA LEU A 12 -22.55 0.59 17.64
C LEU A 12 -22.37 2.12 17.69
N THR A 13 -22.71 2.84 16.60
CA THR A 13 -22.53 4.29 16.55
C THR A 13 -23.52 5.04 17.45
N ALA A 14 -24.78 4.63 17.50
CA ALA A 14 -25.83 5.35 18.25
C ALA A 14 -25.66 5.26 19.78
N HIS A 15 -25.21 4.13 20.33
CA HIS A 15 -25.03 3.93 21.77
C HIS A 15 -23.79 4.62 22.34
N VAL A 16 -22.76 4.82 21.51
CA VAL A 16 -21.47 5.39 21.94
C VAL A 16 -21.56 6.91 22.14
N TYR A 17 -22.50 7.58 21.48
CA TYR A 17 -22.60 9.04 21.50
C TYR A 17 -23.33 9.62 22.75
N VAL A 18 -24.16 8.85 23.45
CA VAL A 18 -25.07 9.41 24.47
C VAL A 18 -24.39 9.61 25.83
N LYS A 19 -23.40 8.82 26.18
CA LYS A 19 -22.76 8.87 27.52
C LYS A 19 -21.74 9.99 27.68
N ASP A 20 -21.17 10.49 26.62
CA ASP A 20 -20.03 11.41 26.68
C ASP A 20 -20.43 12.89 26.73
N GLN A 21 -21.69 13.21 26.37
CA GLN A 21 -22.15 14.60 26.22
C GLN A 21 -22.42 15.32 27.53
N SER A 22 -22.51 14.59 28.65
CA SER A 22 -22.89 15.14 29.96
C SER A 22 -21.74 15.34 30.95
N ALA A 23 -20.50 15.15 30.48
CA ALA A 23 -19.32 15.34 31.34
C ALA A 23 -19.17 16.83 31.76
N PRO A 24 -18.79 17.13 32.99
CA PRO A 24 -18.54 18.51 33.43
C PRO A 24 -17.43 19.13 32.55
N TYR A 25 -17.59 20.40 32.19
CA TYR A 25 -16.64 21.11 31.34
C TYR A 25 -16.62 22.59 31.68
N ASP A 26 -15.43 23.14 31.88
CA ASP A 26 -15.21 24.58 32.10
C ASP A 26 -14.22 25.10 31.03
N SER A 27 -14.72 25.85 30.06
CA SER A 27 -13.94 26.38 28.96
C SER A 27 -12.75 27.27 29.36
N LYS A 28 -12.75 27.78 30.57
CA LYS A 28 -11.67 28.62 31.10
C LYS A 28 -10.61 27.82 31.86
N LYS A 29 -10.95 26.61 32.28
CA LYS A 29 -10.05 25.77 33.07
C LYS A 29 -9.57 24.53 32.37
N ASP A 30 -10.45 23.84 31.61
CA ASP A 30 -10.11 22.56 30.99
C ASP A 30 -9.20 22.77 29.80
N CYS A 31 -8.05 22.11 29.81
CA CYS A 31 -7.00 22.30 28.80
C CYS A 31 -6.22 21.00 28.57
N TRP A 32 -5.42 21.01 27.54
CA TRP A 32 -4.44 19.96 27.22
C TRP A 32 -3.03 20.48 27.50
N ILE A 33 -2.16 19.61 28.02
CA ILE A 33 -0.72 19.87 28.14
C ILE A 33 0.08 18.74 27.48
N PRO A 34 1.28 19.01 26.95
CA PRO A 34 2.13 17.97 26.39
C PRO A 34 2.54 16.95 27.44
N ASP A 35 2.60 15.69 27.02
CA ASP A 35 3.01 14.55 27.84
C ASP A 35 3.91 13.64 26.99
N LYS A 36 4.98 13.13 27.60
CA LYS A 36 5.98 12.31 26.87
C LYS A 36 5.42 10.96 26.42
N ASP A 37 4.55 10.36 27.21
CA ASP A 37 4.02 9.03 26.95
C ASP A 37 2.71 9.06 26.16
N GLU A 38 1.83 10.01 26.51
CA GLU A 38 0.49 10.12 25.93
C GLU A 38 0.39 11.13 24.78
N GLY A 39 1.47 11.87 24.52
CA GLY A 39 1.43 13.01 23.59
C GLY A 39 0.80 14.23 24.27
N TYR A 40 -0.44 14.10 24.73
CA TYR A 40 -1.16 15.14 25.47
C TYR A 40 -1.99 14.53 26.60
N ARG A 41 -2.10 15.27 27.74
CA ARG A 41 -2.96 14.91 28.87
C ARG A 41 -3.94 16.02 29.20
N ALA A 42 -5.13 15.63 29.62
CA ALA A 42 -6.14 16.53 30.12
C ALA A 42 -5.68 17.13 31.49
N ALA A 43 -5.89 18.42 31.64
CA ALA A 43 -5.50 19.17 32.83
C ALA A 43 -6.50 20.28 33.12
N GLN A 44 -6.47 20.80 34.34
CA GLN A 44 -7.28 21.95 34.72
C GLN A 44 -6.39 23.09 35.21
N ILE A 45 -6.55 24.27 34.68
CA ILE A 45 -5.82 25.47 35.07
C ILE A 45 -6.23 25.83 36.48
N VAL A 46 -5.25 25.92 37.40
CA VAL A 46 -5.42 26.34 38.80
C VAL A 46 -5.12 27.82 38.96
N THR A 47 -3.98 28.28 38.46
CA THR A 47 -3.58 29.68 38.52
C THR A 47 -2.64 30.05 37.38
N THR A 48 -2.66 31.31 36.99
CA THR A 48 -1.78 31.85 35.93
C THR A 48 -1.00 33.04 36.53
N LYS A 49 0.33 33.02 36.39
CA LYS A 49 1.22 34.10 36.80
C LYS A 49 2.19 34.45 35.68
N GLY A 50 1.85 35.48 34.93
CA GLY A 50 2.62 35.84 33.73
C GLY A 50 2.63 34.71 32.73
N ASP A 51 3.82 34.27 32.35
CA ASP A 51 4.05 33.19 31.37
C ASP A 51 3.98 31.77 31.98
N GLN A 52 3.77 31.68 33.30
CA GLN A 52 3.70 30.40 34.04
C GLN A 52 2.25 30.07 34.38
N VAL A 53 1.84 28.87 34.04
CA VAL A 53 0.49 28.36 34.32
C VAL A 53 0.62 27.09 35.19
N THR A 54 0.01 27.12 36.38
CA THR A 54 -0.08 25.93 37.23
C THR A 54 -1.37 25.19 36.87
N VAL A 55 -1.22 23.92 36.50
CA VAL A 55 -2.32 23.05 36.11
C VAL A 55 -2.39 21.83 37.03
N ASN A 56 -3.58 21.33 37.24
CA ASN A 56 -3.83 20.07 37.95
C ASN A 56 -3.99 18.96 36.92
N VAL A 57 -3.15 17.92 37.01
CA VAL A 57 -3.17 16.74 36.15
C VAL A 57 -3.47 15.53 37.02
N ALA A 58 -4.70 15.06 37.01
CA ALA A 58 -5.14 13.89 37.79
C ALA A 58 -4.77 13.99 39.28
N GLY A 59 -4.96 15.18 39.89
CA GLY A 59 -4.70 15.41 41.31
C GLY A 59 -3.29 15.92 41.61
N THR A 60 -2.40 16.01 40.63
CA THR A 60 -1.02 16.50 40.84
C THR A 60 -0.85 17.86 40.16
N GLU A 61 -0.35 18.83 40.89
CA GLU A 61 -0.07 20.15 40.33
C GLU A 61 1.28 20.18 39.61
N LYS A 62 1.29 20.83 38.45
CA LYS A 62 2.46 20.97 37.60
C LYS A 62 2.46 22.37 36.99
N THR A 63 3.62 23.02 36.95
CA THR A 63 3.74 24.35 36.31
C THR A 63 4.36 24.19 34.95
N VAL A 64 3.71 24.76 33.93
CA VAL A 64 4.14 24.76 32.54
C VAL A 64 4.10 26.18 31.98
N LYS A 65 4.78 26.43 30.85
CA LYS A 65 4.66 27.72 30.15
C LYS A 65 3.31 27.81 29.45
N SER A 66 2.76 29.01 29.34
CA SER A 66 1.49 29.28 28.64
C SER A 66 1.44 28.74 27.24
N ASP A 67 2.57 28.76 26.53
CA ASP A 67 2.67 28.28 25.14
C ASP A 67 2.39 26.78 25.01
N PHE A 68 2.51 26.03 26.08
CA PHE A 68 2.24 24.58 26.10
C PHE A 68 0.79 24.26 26.46
N ILE A 69 -0.05 25.27 26.69
CA ILE A 69 -1.47 25.06 27.00
C ILE A 69 -2.28 25.07 25.70
N SER A 70 -2.97 24.00 25.42
CA SER A 70 -3.91 23.94 24.29
C SER A 70 -5.36 23.87 24.82
N GLN A 71 -6.24 24.63 24.20
CA GLN A 71 -7.65 24.68 24.61
C GLN A 71 -8.34 23.34 24.34
N MET A 72 -9.20 22.94 25.28
CA MET A 72 -9.98 21.71 25.20
C MET A 72 -11.37 21.98 24.62
N ASN A 73 -11.87 21.10 23.80
CA ASN A 73 -13.23 21.18 23.23
C ASN A 73 -14.27 20.65 24.25
N PRO A 74 -15.49 21.19 24.20
CA PRO A 74 -16.59 20.66 25.02
C PRO A 74 -16.88 19.18 24.75
N PRO A 75 -17.40 18.44 25.73
CA PRO A 75 -17.69 16.99 25.60
C PRO A 75 -18.58 16.60 24.44
N LYS A 76 -19.44 17.51 23.96
CA LYS A 76 -20.27 17.25 22.76
C LYS A 76 -19.46 16.94 21.50
N PHE A 77 -18.18 17.31 21.48
CA PHE A 77 -17.25 17.02 20.37
C PHE A 77 -16.45 15.75 20.61
N GLU A 78 -16.68 15.04 21.70
CA GLU A 78 -16.09 13.71 21.91
C GLU A 78 -16.46 12.80 20.73
N LYS A 79 -15.50 12.24 20.06
CA LYS A 79 -15.69 11.39 18.87
C LYS A 79 -16.39 12.10 17.69
N THR A 80 -16.13 13.40 17.48
CA THR A 80 -16.73 14.14 16.36
C THR A 80 -16.38 13.44 15.02
N GLU A 81 -17.35 13.43 14.13
CA GLU A 81 -17.21 12.78 12.80
C GLU A 81 -16.39 13.62 11.83
N ASP A 82 -16.43 14.95 11.97
CA ASP A 82 -15.61 15.86 11.14
C ASP A 82 -14.86 16.82 12.07
N MET A 83 -13.53 16.68 12.10
CA MET A 83 -12.67 17.51 12.94
C MET A 83 -12.66 18.99 12.56
N SER A 84 -13.08 19.35 11.34
CA SER A 84 -13.22 20.75 10.94
C SER A 84 -14.33 21.48 11.74
N ASN A 85 -15.21 20.73 12.41
CA ASN A 85 -16.27 21.28 13.25
C ASN A 85 -15.83 21.56 14.70
N LEU A 86 -14.59 21.17 15.07
CA LEU A 86 -14.05 21.42 16.42
C LEU A 86 -13.95 22.93 16.66
N THR A 87 -14.37 23.38 17.84
CA THR A 87 -14.23 24.79 18.23
C THR A 87 -12.76 25.17 18.35
N PHE A 88 -11.97 24.28 18.97
CA PHE A 88 -10.53 24.45 19.12
C PHE A 88 -9.81 23.37 18.36
N LEU A 89 -9.37 23.70 17.14
CA LEU A 89 -8.65 22.79 16.26
C LEU A 89 -7.15 22.92 16.54
N ASN A 90 -6.63 21.97 17.33
CA ASN A 90 -5.21 21.89 17.69
C ASN A 90 -4.78 20.42 17.73
N ASP A 91 -3.49 20.16 17.80
CA ASP A 91 -2.93 18.81 17.75
C ASP A 91 -3.47 17.90 18.87
N ALA A 92 -3.64 18.46 20.07
CA ALA A 92 -4.16 17.71 21.21
C ALA A 92 -5.60 17.24 20.98
N SER A 93 -6.46 18.14 20.48
CA SER A 93 -7.87 17.86 20.19
C SER A 93 -8.00 16.84 19.05
N VAL A 94 -7.16 16.95 18.01
CA VAL A 94 -7.12 16.00 16.90
C VAL A 94 -6.71 14.61 17.41
N LEU A 95 -5.60 14.53 18.16
CA LEU A 95 -5.12 13.26 18.71
C LEU A 95 -6.16 12.61 19.63
N HIS A 96 -6.78 13.40 20.51
CA HIS A 96 -7.81 12.92 21.43
C HIS A 96 -9.01 12.36 20.68
N ASN A 97 -9.53 13.10 19.67
CA ASN A 97 -10.66 12.64 18.85
C ASN A 97 -10.34 11.34 18.11
N LEU A 98 -9.18 11.26 17.47
CA LEU A 98 -8.78 10.06 16.75
C LEU A 98 -8.63 8.86 17.67
N ARG A 99 -8.05 9.05 18.87
CA ARG A 99 -7.94 7.99 19.89
C ARG A 99 -9.31 7.51 20.38
N ALA A 100 -10.20 8.45 20.73
CA ALA A 100 -11.53 8.13 21.21
C ALA A 100 -12.35 7.37 20.14
N ARG A 101 -12.26 7.80 18.88
CA ARG A 101 -12.90 7.11 17.75
C ARG A 101 -12.28 5.73 17.51
N TYR A 102 -10.95 5.64 17.52
CA TYR A 102 -10.25 4.36 17.30
C TYR A 102 -10.60 3.33 18.38
N ALA A 103 -10.65 3.76 19.65
CA ALA A 103 -11.06 2.89 20.77
C ALA A 103 -12.48 2.31 20.55
N ALA A 104 -13.34 3.06 19.84
CA ALA A 104 -14.69 2.64 19.46
C ALA A 104 -14.73 1.92 18.09
N MET A 105 -13.59 1.59 17.50
CA MET A 105 -13.46 1.00 16.15
C MET A 105 -14.04 1.88 15.03
N LEU A 106 -14.12 3.20 15.25
CA LEU A 106 -14.53 4.18 14.26
C LEU A 106 -13.28 4.69 13.55
N ILE A 107 -12.77 3.90 12.61
CA ILE A 107 -11.44 4.11 11.99
C ILE A 107 -11.40 5.24 10.97
N TYR A 108 -12.55 5.71 10.49
CA TYR A 108 -12.67 6.81 9.53
C TYR A 108 -13.14 8.08 10.23
N THR A 109 -12.49 9.21 9.96
CA THR A 109 -12.85 10.52 10.53
C THR A 109 -12.63 11.58 9.44
N TYR A 110 -13.59 12.46 9.22
CA TYR A 110 -13.38 13.54 8.26
C TYR A 110 -12.58 14.69 8.89
N SER A 111 -11.89 15.42 8.04
CA SER A 111 -11.29 16.72 8.35
C SER A 111 -11.56 17.61 7.11
N GLY A 112 -12.76 18.16 7.03
CA GLY A 112 -13.21 18.88 5.87
C GLY A 112 -13.27 17.99 4.62
N LEU A 113 -12.42 18.27 3.64
CA LEU A 113 -12.33 17.50 2.39
C LEU A 113 -11.59 16.17 2.56
N PHE A 114 -10.81 16.05 3.62
CA PHE A 114 -9.98 14.85 3.83
C PHE A 114 -10.73 13.78 4.62
N CYS A 115 -10.42 12.53 4.32
CA CYS A 115 -10.85 11.37 5.11
C CYS A 115 -9.61 10.76 5.78
N VAL A 116 -9.48 10.97 7.08
CA VAL A 116 -8.40 10.41 7.89
C VAL A 116 -8.74 8.97 8.23
N VAL A 117 -7.81 8.06 8.01
CA VAL A 117 -7.99 6.63 8.26
C VAL A 117 -6.91 6.14 9.22
N ILE A 118 -7.31 5.49 10.31
CA ILE A 118 -6.38 4.86 11.24
C ILE A 118 -6.44 3.35 11.04
N ASN A 119 -5.32 2.74 10.69
CA ASN A 119 -5.23 1.30 10.42
C ASN A 119 -5.58 0.49 11.67
N PRO A 120 -6.64 -0.36 11.65
CA PRO A 120 -7.02 -1.15 12.82
C PRO A 120 -6.19 -2.42 13.01
N TYR A 121 -5.31 -2.76 12.07
CA TYR A 121 -4.51 -4.00 12.05
C TYR A 121 -5.35 -5.27 12.24
N LYS A 122 -6.62 -5.23 11.85
CA LYS A 122 -7.54 -6.38 11.88
C LYS A 122 -8.65 -6.18 10.85
N ARG A 123 -9.27 -7.27 10.45
CA ARG A 123 -10.42 -7.22 9.53
C ARG A 123 -11.65 -6.71 10.28
N LEU A 124 -12.33 -5.74 9.68
CA LEU A 124 -13.62 -5.21 10.18
C LEU A 124 -14.72 -5.53 9.15
N PRO A 125 -15.94 -5.88 9.60
CA PRO A 125 -17.04 -6.22 8.69
C PRO A 125 -17.76 -4.96 8.17
N ILE A 126 -16.98 -3.99 7.67
CA ILE A 126 -17.49 -2.69 7.22
C ILE A 126 -17.34 -2.49 5.70
N TYR A 127 -16.96 -3.56 4.97
CA TYR A 127 -16.69 -3.50 3.53
C TYR A 127 -17.52 -4.49 2.72
N THR A 128 -18.61 -5.00 3.30
CA THR A 128 -19.48 -5.94 2.59
C THR A 128 -20.35 -5.23 1.55
N ASP A 129 -20.86 -5.97 0.58
CA ASP A 129 -21.77 -5.45 -0.45
C ASP A 129 -23.01 -4.77 0.16
N SER A 130 -23.51 -5.31 1.27
CA SER A 130 -24.64 -4.69 1.98
C SER A 130 -24.26 -3.32 2.53
N VAL A 131 -23.04 -3.16 3.04
CA VAL A 131 -22.54 -1.85 3.49
C VAL A 131 -22.34 -0.92 2.29
N ALA A 132 -21.74 -1.41 1.19
CA ALA A 132 -21.57 -0.61 -0.04
C ALA A 132 -22.92 -0.07 -0.53
N ASN A 133 -23.94 -0.92 -0.56
CA ASN A 133 -25.30 -0.55 -0.97
C ASN A 133 -25.91 0.55 -0.07
N MET A 134 -25.59 0.58 1.22
CA MET A 134 -26.07 1.60 2.14
C MET A 134 -25.51 3.00 1.81
N PHE A 135 -24.29 3.06 1.29
CA PHE A 135 -23.62 4.31 0.95
C PHE A 135 -23.98 4.81 -0.44
N MET A 136 -24.43 3.93 -1.34
CA MET A 136 -24.73 4.27 -2.73
C MET A 136 -25.79 5.37 -2.83
N GLY A 137 -25.45 6.49 -3.48
CA GLY A 137 -26.36 7.65 -3.67
C GLY A 137 -26.56 8.50 -2.42
N LYS A 138 -25.85 8.26 -1.32
CA LYS A 138 -25.99 9.04 -0.08
C LYS A 138 -24.98 10.18 -0.04
N ARG A 139 -25.40 11.30 0.56
CA ARG A 139 -24.50 12.42 0.82
C ARG A 139 -23.61 12.10 2.03
N LYS A 140 -22.44 12.72 2.06
CA LYS A 140 -21.45 12.59 3.14
C LYS A 140 -22.04 12.81 4.55
N ASN A 141 -22.98 13.76 4.68
CA ASN A 141 -23.61 14.09 5.97
C ASN A 141 -24.81 13.19 6.34
N GLU A 142 -25.22 12.27 5.46
CA GLU A 142 -26.32 11.33 5.74
C GLU A 142 -25.81 10.01 6.32
N MET A 143 -24.50 9.78 6.25
CA MET A 143 -23.86 8.51 6.64
C MET A 143 -22.63 8.80 7.51
N PRO A 144 -22.27 7.90 8.41
CA PRO A 144 -21.05 8.08 9.19
C PRO A 144 -19.80 8.09 8.29
N PRO A 145 -18.70 8.68 8.77
CA PRO A 145 -17.46 8.70 7.98
C PRO A 145 -17.04 7.33 7.50
N HIS A 146 -16.84 7.20 6.20
CA HIS A 146 -16.46 5.95 5.57
C HIS A 146 -15.82 6.21 4.22
N LEU A 147 -14.91 5.32 3.82
CA LEU A 147 -14.25 5.38 2.52
C LEU A 147 -15.27 5.29 1.37
N PHE A 148 -16.33 4.49 1.53
CA PHE A 148 -17.38 4.36 0.50
C PHE A 148 -18.14 5.67 0.25
N ALA A 149 -18.33 6.50 1.28
CA ALA A 149 -18.96 7.81 1.09
C ALA A 149 -18.11 8.72 0.19
N VAL A 150 -16.79 8.71 0.40
CA VAL A 150 -15.84 9.49 -0.42
C VAL A 150 -15.81 8.96 -1.86
N SER A 151 -15.82 7.62 -2.01
CA SER A 151 -15.84 6.97 -3.32
C SER A 151 -17.16 7.29 -4.07
N ASP A 152 -18.29 7.24 -3.39
CA ASP A 152 -19.60 7.55 -3.98
C ASP A 152 -19.68 9.02 -4.40
N GLU A 153 -19.13 9.91 -3.59
CA GLU A 153 -19.07 11.33 -3.90
C GLU A 153 -18.27 11.57 -5.19
N ALA A 154 -17.11 10.93 -5.33
CA ALA A 154 -16.30 11.02 -6.56
C ALA A 154 -17.09 10.47 -7.76
N TYR A 155 -17.75 9.31 -7.60
CA TYR A 155 -18.53 8.69 -8.66
C TYR A 155 -19.70 9.57 -9.11
N ARG A 156 -20.47 10.12 -8.16
CA ARG A 156 -21.59 11.01 -8.49
C ARG A 156 -21.11 12.33 -9.10
N SER A 157 -20.02 12.89 -8.59
CA SER A 157 -19.43 14.12 -9.15
C SER A 157 -18.98 13.91 -10.60
N MET A 158 -18.37 12.75 -10.90
CA MET A 158 -18.00 12.40 -12.27
C MET A 158 -19.21 12.39 -13.19
N LEU A 159 -20.30 11.75 -12.77
CA LEU A 159 -21.52 11.62 -13.60
C LEU A 159 -22.31 12.94 -13.73
N GLN A 160 -22.35 13.75 -12.68
CA GLN A 160 -23.12 15.01 -12.67
C GLN A 160 -22.38 16.14 -13.37
N ASN A 161 -21.07 16.24 -13.13
CA ASN A 161 -20.25 17.34 -13.67
C ASN A 161 -19.65 17.01 -15.03
N HIS A 162 -19.70 15.72 -15.43
CA HIS A 162 -19.08 15.22 -16.66
C HIS A 162 -17.57 15.45 -16.69
N GLU A 163 -16.92 15.28 -15.53
CA GLU A 163 -15.48 15.51 -15.34
C GLU A 163 -14.82 14.32 -14.67
N ASN A 164 -13.61 13.99 -15.11
CA ASN A 164 -12.78 12.96 -14.47
C ASN A 164 -12.51 13.33 -13.02
N GLN A 165 -12.41 12.32 -12.17
CA GLN A 165 -12.11 12.50 -10.75
C GLN A 165 -10.80 11.80 -10.40
N SER A 166 -10.18 12.24 -9.30
CA SER A 166 -8.96 11.61 -8.77
C SER A 166 -9.04 11.47 -7.26
N MET A 167 -8.60 10.31 -6.78
CA MET A 167 -8.50 10.00 -5.35
C MET A 167 -7.03 9.77 -5.02
N LEU A 168 -6.50 10.58 -4.12
CA LEU A 168 -5.14 10.45 -3.62
C LEU A 168 -5.16 9.76 -2.26
N ILE A 169 -4.44 8.66 -2.12
CA ILE A 169 -4.30 7.93 -0.86
C ILE A 169 -2.84 8.04 -0.42
N THR A 170 -2.58 8.74 0.67
CA THR A 170 -1.24 9.00 1.18
C THR A 170 -1.10 8.59 2.64
N GLY A 171 0.12 8.38 3.10
CA GLY A 171 0.44 7.98 4.47
C GLY A 171 1.74 7.20 4.54
N GLU A 172 2.20 6.95 5.76
CA GLU A 172 3.44 6.19 6.03
C GLU A 172 3.30 4.71 5.63
N SER A 173 4.43 4.02 5.57
CA SER A 173 4.45 2.57 5.35
C SER A 173 3.67 1.87 6.47
N GLY A 174 2.78 0.95 6.12
CA GLY A 174 1.91 0.26 7.07
C GLY A 174 0.64 1.01 7.46
N ALA A 175 0.43 2.24 6.99
CA ALA A 175 -0.77 3.03 7.32
C ALA A 175 -2.07 2.48 6.70
N GLY A 176 -1.98 1.53 5.76
CA GLY A 176 -3.13 0.91 5.11
C GLY A 176 -3.51 1.50 3.76
N LYS A 177 -2.60 2.24 3.10
CA LYS A 177 -2.87 2.86 1.79
C LYS A 177 -3.40 1.86 0.76
N THR A 178 -2.63 0.81 0.50
CA THR A 178 -2.99 -0.22 -0.50
C THR A 178 -4.27 -0.95 -0.12
N GLU A 179 -4.50 -1.21 1.17
CA GLU A 179 -5.74 -1.84 1.63
C GLU A 179 -6.95 -0.93 1.35
N ASN A 180 -6.84 0.37 1.62
CA ASN A 180 -7.90 1.32 1.31
C ASN A 180 -8.09 1.46 -0.21
N THR A 181 -7.01 1.45 -1.00
CA THR A 181 -7.08 1.42 -2.47
C THR A 181 -7.90 0.22 -2.96
N LYS A 182 -7.65 -0.97 -2.41
CA LYS A 182 -8.43 -2.18 -2.73
C LYS A 182 -9.92 -1.97 -2.44
N LYS A 183 -10.26 -1.35 -1.30
CA LYS A 183 -11.67 -1.10 -0.93
C LYS A 183 -12.33 -0.06 -1.84
N VAL A 184 -11.60 0.97 -2.26
CA VAL A 184 -12.06 1.95 -3.25
C VAL A 184 -12.39 1.25 -4.57
N ILE A 185 -11.46 0.42 -5.06
CA ILE A 185 -11.64 -0.34 -6.32
C ILE A 185 -12.86 -1.27 -6.20
N SER A 186 -12.97 -2.01 -5.08
CA SER A 186 -14.11 -2.91 -4.84
C SER A 186 -15.44 -2.14 -4.82
N TYR A 187 -15.45 -0.92 -4.27
CA TYR A 187 -16.65 -0.08 -4.27
C TYR A 187 -17.06 0.30 -5.71
N PHE A 188 -16.11 0.74 -6.53
CA PHE A 188 -16.41 1.13 -7.91
C PHE A 188 -16.83 -0.08 -8.75
N ALA A 189 -16.23 -1.24 -8.52
CA ALA A 189 -16.65 -2.50 -9.13
C ALA A 189 -18.11 -2.82 -8.77
N PHE A 190 -18.45 -2.72 -7.48
CA PHE A 190 -19.81 -2.96 -6.97
C PHE A 190 -20.84 -2.00 -7.59
N VAL A 191 -20.54 -0.70 -7.61
CA VAL A 191 -21.47 0.33 -8.15
C VAL A 191 -21.65 0.16 -9.65
N GLY A 192 -20.56 -0.12 -10.39
CA GLY A 192 -20.61 -0.37 -11.84
C GLY A 192 -21.47 -1.57 -12.18
N ALA A 193 -21.31 -2.68 -11.44
CA ALA A 193 -22.13 -3.88 -11.62
C ALA A 193 -23.62 -3.65 -11.28
N SER A 194 -23.88 -2.87 -10.23
CA SER A 194 -25.25 -2.51 -9.82
C SER A 194 -25.97 -1.69 -10.92
N GLN A 195 -25.28 -0.77 -11.56
CA GLN A 195 -25.83 0.00 -12.69
C GLN A 195 -26.13 -0.89 -13.89
N GLN A 196 -25.27 -1.87 -14.15
CA GLN A 196 -25.47 -2.84 -15.23
C GLN A 196 -26.72 -3.69 -15.00
N ALA A 197 -26.97 -4.13 -13.75
CA ALA A 197 -28.16 -4.89 -13.38
C ALA A 197 -29.45 -4.07 -13.54
N GLN A 198 -29.43 -2.79 -13.13
CA GLN A 198 -30.59 -1.90 -13.24
C GLN A 198 -31.01 -1.62 -14.70
N LEU A 199 -30.07 -1.66 -15.63
CA LEU A 199 -30.34 -1.39 -17.06
C LEU A 199 -30.78 -2.66 -17.83
N GLY A 200 -31.07 -3.74 -17.12
CA GLY A 200 -31.66 -4.97 -17.71
C GLY A 200 -30.67 -5.90 -18.43
N ASN A 201 -29.40 -5.57 -18.43
CA ASN A 201 -28.35 -6.40 -19.05
C ASN A 201 -27.65 -7.31 -18.05
N GLY A 202 -28.24 -7.49 -16.86
CA GLY A 202 -27.62 -8.17 -15.74
C GLY A 202 -28.13 -9.58 -15.45
N ALA A 203 -28.34 -10.40 -16.48
CA ALA A 203 -28.44 -11.83 -16.21
C ALA A 203 -27.05 -12.33 -15.79
N ALA A 204 -26.93 -12.88 -14.59
CA ALA A 204 -25.75 -13.60 -14.19
C ALA A 204 -25.52 -14.72 -15.21
N SER A 205 -24.69 -14.46 -16.21
CA SER A 205 -24.36 -15.46 -17.22
C SER A 205 -23.41 -16.46 -16.58
N THR A 206 -23.89 -17.66 -16.33
CA THR A 206 -23.03 -18.81 -16.11
C THR A 206 -22.41 -19.22 -17.45
N ASP A 207 -21.18 -19.68 -17.42
CA ASP A 207 -20.56 -20.27 -18.60
C ASP A 207 -21.17 -21.64 -18.91
N THR A 208 -20.71 -22.27 -19.98
CA THR A 208 -21.19 -23.59 -20.41
C THR A 208 -21.00 -24.69 -19.35
N ASP A 209 -20.10 -24.46 -18.39
CA ASP A 209 -19.82 -25.42 -17.30
C ASP A 209 -20.53 -25.07 -15.98
N GLY A 210 -21.46 -24.09 -15.99
CA GLY A 210 -22.23 -23.70 -14.81
C GLY A 210 -21.45 -22.84 -13.80
N LYS A 211 -20.22 -22.42 -14.11
CA LYS A 211 -19.44 -21.53 -13.25
C LYS A 211 -19.83 -20.07 -13.50
N LYS A 212 -19.76 -19.26 -12.45
CA LYS A 212 -19.99 -17.82 -12.56
C LYS A 212 -18.96 -17.22 -13.53
N LYS A 213 -19.44 -16.56 -14.57
CA LYS A 213 -18.54 -15.88 -15.52
C LYS A 213 -17.73 -14.79 -14.81
N VAL A 214 -16.43 -14.81 -15.00
CA VAL A 214 -15.53 -13.79 -14.46
C VAL A 214 -15.87 -12.43 -15.08
N THR A 215 -16.14 -11.44 -14.24
CA THR A 215 -16.46 -10.08 -14.69
C THR A 215 -15.21 -9.22 -14.78
N LEU A 216 -15.29 -8.09 -15.48
CA LEU A 216 -14.22 -7.09 -15.51
C LEU A 216 -13.89 -6.61 -14.09
N GLU A 217 -14.93 -6.45 -13.27
CA GLU A 217 -14.80 -6.01 -11.88
C GLU A 217 -13.99 -7.03 -11.05
N ASP A 218 -14.24 -8.33 -11.26
CA ASP A 218 -13.46 -9.39 -10.62
C ASP A 218 -11.98 -9.29 -11.06
N GLN A 219 -11.73 -9.09 -12.36
CA GLN A 219 -10.39 -8.98 -12.92
C GLN A 219 -9.62 -7.78 -12.35
N ILE A 220 -10.28 -6.62 -12.20
CA ILE A 220 -9.65 -5.42 -11.62
C ILE A 220 -9.13 -5.72 -10.20
N VAL A 221 -9.95 -6.41 -9.39
CA VAL A 221 -9.56 -6.78 -8.02
C VAL A 221 -8.40 -7.78 -8.03
N GLN A 222 -8.41 -8.72 -8.98
CA GLN A 222 -7.39 -9.77 -9.07
C GLN A 222 -6.03 -9.28 -9.61
N THR A 223 -5.92 -8.05 -10.08
CA THR A 223 -4.59 -7.49 -10.38
C THR A 223 -3.73 -7.36 -9.12
N ASN A 224 -4.36 -7.19 -7.94
CA ASN A 224 -3.63 -6.94 -6.69
C ASN A 224 -2.73 -8.11 -6.26
N PRO A 225 -3.19 -9.37 -6.15
CA PRO A 225 -2.29 -10.47 -5.78
C PRO A 225 -1.09 -10.60 -6.72
N VAL A 226 -1.29 -10.46 -8.03
CA VAL A 226 -0.19 -10.54 -9.01
C VAL A 226 0.82 -9.42 -8.77
N LEU A 227 0.35 -8.17 -8.69
CA LEU A 227 1.25 -7.02 -8.52
C LEU A 227 1.91 -7.01 -7.15
N GLU A 228 1.25 -7.54 -6.10
CA GLU A 228 1.83 -7.67 -4.76
C GLU A 228 2.91 -8.75 -4.73
N ALA A 229 2.70 -9.90 -5.37
CA ALA A 229 3.71 -10.94 -5.43
C ALA A 229 5.04 -10.42 -6.00
N PHE A 230 4.97 -9.59 -7.06
CA PHE A 230 6.14 -9.08 -7.76
C PHE A 230 6.57 -7.67 -7.36
N GLY A 231 5.78 -6.94 -6.58
CA GLY A 231 6.07 -5.54 -6.25
C GLY A 231 6.04 -5.22 -4.75
N ASN A 232 5.64 -6.17 -3.90
CA ASN A 232 5.63 -5.98 -2.46
C ASN A 232 6.70 -6.85 -1.79
N ALA A 233 7.12 -6.39 -0.62
CA ALA A 233 8.15 -7.07 0.17
C ALA A 233 7.95 -6.77 1.66
N ARG A 234 8.52 -7.64 2.50
CA ARG A 234 8.65 -7.32 3.92
C ARG A 234 9.70 -6.24 4.11
N THR A 235 9.34 -5.19 4.84
CA THR A 235 10.25 -4.19 5.39
C THR A 235 10.19 -4.25 6.92
N VAL A 236 11.12 -3.58 7.60
CA VAL A 236 11.12 -3.50 9.07
C VAL A 236 9.82 -2.92 9.63
N ARG A 237 9.08 -2.12 8.84
CA ARG A 237 7.85 -1.44 9.26
C ARG A 237 6.56 -2.14 8.83
N ASN A 238 6.64 -3.01 7.81
CA ASN A 238 5.43 -3.58 7.19
C ASN A 238 5.75 -4.88 6.48
N ASN A 239 5.06 -5.95 6.85
CA ASN A 239 5.25 -7.29 6.28
C ASN A 239 4.82 -7.38 4.80
N ASN A 240 3.99 -6.46 4.30
CA ASN A 240 3.52 -6.44 2.91
C ASN A 240 3.60 -5.02 2.33
N SER A 241 4.80 -4.43 2.34
CA SER A 241 5.04 -3.07 1.86
C SER A 241 5.12 -3.04 0.34
N SER A 242 4.30 -2.20 -0.30
CA SER A 242 4.39 -1.93 -1.75
C SER A 242 5.66 -1.14 -2.03
N ARG A 243 6.53 -1.72 -2.88
CA ARG A 243 7.82 -1.12 -3.26
C ARG A 243 7.75 -0.45 -4.62
N PHE A 244 6.54 0.01 -5.01
CA PHE A 244 6.26 0.77 -6.22
C PHE A 244 5.01 1.61 -5.98
N GLY A 245 4.89 2.71 -6.72
CA GLY A 245 3.65 3.48 -6.78
C GLY A 245 2.78 2.98 -7.91
N LYS A 246 1.47 3.09 -7.78
CA LYS A 246 0.53 2.75 -8.85
C LYS A 246 -0.57 3.79 -8.96
N PHE A 247 -0.94 4.09 -10.20
CA PHE A 247 -2.09 4.91 -10.55
C PHE A 247 -3.06 4.03 -11.35
N ILE A 248 -4.24 3.86 -10.83
CA ILE A 248 -5.28 3.00 -11.41
C ILE A 248 -6.37 3.90 -11.95
N ARG A 249 -6.63 3.84 -13.27
CA ARG A 249 -7.76 4.55 -13.88
C ARG A 249 -8.87 3.57 -14.18
N ILE A 250 -10.00 3.74 -13.53
CA ILE A 250 -11.21 2.96 -13.80
C ILE A 250 -12.08 3.83 -14.71
N HIS A 251 -12.29 3.35 -15.93
CA HIS A 251 -13.05 4.07 -16.97
C HIS A 251 -14.52 3.72 -16.88
N PHE A 252 -15.36 4.70 -17.10
CA PHE A 252 -16.82 4.59 -17.05
C PHE A 252 -17.45 5.12 -18.33
N SER A 253 -18.58 4.52 -18.72
CA SER A 253 -19.48 5.08 -19.73
C SER A 253 -20.27 6.26 -19.15
N LYS A 254 -20.93 7.02 -20.01
CA LYS A 254 -21.85 8.12 -19.60
C LYS A 254 -22.94 7.66 -18.63
N GLN A 255 -23.31 6.37 -18.69
CA GLN A 255 -24.33 5.79 -17.80
C GLN A 255 -23.74 5.26 -16.48
N GLY A 256 -22.43 5.43 -16.25
CA GLY A 256 -21.77 5.01 -15.02
C GLY A 256 -21.36 3.54 -14.96
N ARG A 257 -21.42 2.80 -16.08
CA ARG A 257 -20.92 1.41 -16.13
C ARG A 257 -19.39 1.39 -16.19
N VAL A 258 -18.77 0.44 -15.53
CA VAL A 258 -17.33 0.20 -15.71
C VAL A 258 -17.10 -0.24 -17.17
N ALA A 259 -16.22 0.45 -17.86
CA ALA A 259 -15.93 0.22 -19.29
C ALA A 259 -14.56 -0.42 -19.50
N SER A 260 -13.60 -0.14 -18.62
CA SER A 260 -12.22 -0.63 -18.74
C SER A 260 -11.47 -0.21 -17.47
N CYS A 261 -10.26 -0.71 -17.33
CA CYS A 261 -9.34 -0.25 -16.30
C CYS A 261 -7.92 -0.30 -16.86
N ASP A 262 -7.07 0.64 -16.45
CA ASP A 262 -5.64 0.57 -16.74
C ASP A 262 -4.82 1.01 -15.53
N ILE A 263 -3.62 0.44 -15.44
CA ILE A 263 -2.69 0.61 -14.33
C ILE A 263 -1.38 1.16 -14.87
N GLU A 264 -0.91 2.26 -14.31
CA GLU A 264 0.45 2.75 -14.48
C GLU A 264 1.24 2.50 -13.20
N HIS A 265 2.50 2.14 -13.34
CA HIS A 265 3.36 1.92 -12.18
C HIS A 265 4.56 2.87 -12.20
N TYR A 266 5.04 3.22 -11.00
CA TYR A 266 6.12 4.19 -10.81
C TYR A 266 7.13 3.66 -9.80
N LEU A 267 8.41 3.96 -10.03
CA LEU A 267 9.49 3.88 -9.05
C LEU A 267 9.64 2.50 -8.37
N LEU A 268 9.54 1.41 -9.13
CA LEU A 268 9.80 0.07 -8.59
C LEU A 268 11.21 0.02 -7.98
N GLU A 269 11.33 -0.40 -6.71
CA GLU A 269 12.60 -0.49 -5.96
C GLU A 269 13.44 -1.67 -6.47
N LYS A 270 14.13 -1.48 -7.61
CA LYS A 270 14.91 -2.55 -8.27
C LYS A 270 16.17 -2.96 -7.49
N SER A 271 16.65 -2.13 -6.56
CA SER A 271 17.78 -2.48 -5.69
C SER A 271 17.51 -3.72 -4.84
N ARG A 272 16.25 -3.90 -4.43
CA ARG A 272 15.81 -4.99 -3.54
C ARG A 272 16.04 -6.40 -4.12
N VAL A 273 16.07 -6.53 -5.45
CA VAL A 273 16.27 -7.84 -6.07
C VAL A 273 17.71 -8.36 -5.98
N ILE A 274 18.66 -7.50 -5.61
CA ILE A 274 20.06 -7.90 -5.45
C ILE A 274 20.59 -7.70 -4.03
N ARG A 275 19.86 -6.96 -3.18
CA ARG A 275 20.29 -6.69 -1.80
C ARG A 275 19.09 -6.43 -0.90
N GLN A 276 19.12 -7.02 0.29
CA GLN A 276 18.11 -6.79 1.33
C GLN A 276 18.80 -6.31 2.61
N ALA A 277 18.17 -5.36 3.31
CA ALA A 277 18.62 -4.91 4.64
C ALA A 277 18.23 -5.94 5.71
N PRO A 278 18.93 -5.99 6.84
CA PRO A 278 18.53 -6.86 7.96
C PRO A 278 17.07 -6.62 8.35
N GLY A 279 16.34 -7.69 8.61
CA GLY A 279 14.93 -7.63 8.94
C GLY A 279 13.98 -7.51 7.73
N GLU A 280 14.52 -7.46 6.50
CA GLU A 280 13.71 -7.30 5.28
C GLU A 280 13.79 -8.54 4.38
N ARG A 281 12.93 -8.62 3.35
CA ARG A 281 12.94 -9.68 2.32
C ARG A 281 13.10 -9.08 0.93
N CYS A 282 13.45 -9.92 -0.02
CA CYS A 282 13.23 -9.64 -1.43
C CYS A 282 11.71 -9.67 -1.73
N TYR A 283 11.31 -9.52 -2.97
CA TYR A 283 9.90 -9.58 -3.40
C TYR A 283 9.28 -10.93 -3.08
N HIS A 284 7.99 -10.94 -2.73
CA HIS A 284 7.29 -12.14 -2.26
C HIS A 284 7.36 -13.30 -3.24
N ILE A 285 7.32 -13.05 -4.56
CA ILE A 285 7.30 -14.10 -5.58
C ILE A 285 8.45 -15.11 -5.42
N PHE A 286 9.66 -14.67 -5.02
CA PHE A 286 10.80 -15.57 -4.87
C PHE A 286 10.56 -16.63 -3.78
N TYR A 287 9.85 -16.27 -2.73
CA TYR A 287 9.52 -17.17 -1.61
C TYR A 287 8.27 -17.98 -1.94
N GLN A 288 7.30 -17.39 -2.61
CA GLN A 288 6.08 -18.07 -3.07
C GLN A 288 6.41 -19.22 -4.00
N MET A 289 7.20 -18.99 -5.05
CA MET A 289 7.54 -20.04 -6.04
C MET A 289 8.43 -21.15 -5.50
N THR A 290 9.05 -20.95 -4.33
CA THR A 290 9.85 -21.99 -3.66
C THR A 290 9.05 -22.67 -2.52
N SER A 291 7.80 -22.29 -2.31
CA SER A 291 6.91 -22.89 -1.32
C SER A 291 6.45 -24.30 -1.76
N ASP A 292 5.61 -24.92 -0.95
CA ASP A 292 5.15 -26.29 -1.20
C ASP A 292 3.80 -26.36 -1.96
N PHE A 293 3.29 -25.24 -2.47
CA PHE A 293 2.01 -25.23 -3.25
C PHE A 293 2.18 -25.94 -4.61
N LYS A 294 3.29 -25.68 -5.32
CA LYS A 294 3.60 -26.30 -6.61
C LYS A 294 5.01 -26.90 -6.54
N PRO A 295 5.17 -28.04 -5.83
CA PRO A 295 6.52 -28.61 -5.62
C PRO A 295 7.23 -29.01 -6.92
N GLU A 296 6.48 -29.29 -7.97
CA GLU A 296 7.02 -29.61 -9.30
C GLU A 296 7.78 -28.43 -9.95
N LEU A 297 7.56 -27.21 -9.46
CA LEU A 297 8.30 -26.05 -9.96
C LEU A 297 9.80 -26.13 -9.58
N LYS A 298 10.11 -26.67 -8.40
CA LYS A 298 11.50 -26.72 -7.91
C LYS A 298 12.43 -27.43 -8.91
N PRO A 299 12.16 -28.69 -9.32
CA PRO A 299 12.99 -29.33 -10.34
C PRO A 299 12.86 -28.69 -11.74
N ALA A 300 11.65 -28.24 -12.13
CA ALA A 300 11.44 -27.61 -13.44
C ALA A 300 12.22 -26.29 -13.60
N LEU A 301 12.46 -25.60 -12.49
CA LEU A 301 13.18 -24.33 -12.44
C LEU A 301 14.63 -24.48 -11.96
N LEU A 302 15.07 -25.73 -11.74
CA LEU A 302 16.44 -26.06 -11.26
C LEU A 302 16.70 -25.46 -9.87
N LEU A 303 15.67 -25.30 -9.04
CA LEU A 303 15.75 -24.76 -7.67
C LEU A 303 15.90 -25.94 -6.68
N ASP A 304 17.00 -26.63 -6.80
CA ASP A 304 17.34 -27.84 -6.04
C ASP A 304 18.06 -27.57 -4.73
N LYS A 305 18.48 -26.32 -4.51
CA LYS A 305 19.17 -25.90 -3.28
C LYS A 305 18.21 -25.26 -2.28
N PRO A 306 18.55 -25.31 -0.98
CA PRO A 306 17.82 -24.51 0.01
C PRO A 306 17.81 -23.03 -0.38
N LEU A 307 16.70 -22.34 -0.12
CA LEU A 307 16.51 -20.94 -0.51
C LEU A 307 17.66 -20.02 -0.03
N ARG A 308 18.20 -20.29 1.16
CA ARG A 308 19.29 -19.51 1.75
C ARG A 308 20.59 -19.54 0.92
N GLU A 309 20.70 -20.43 -0.05
CA GLU A 309 21.88 -20.53 -0.92
C GLU A 309 21.76 -19.64 -2.18
N TYR A 310 20.62 -18.97 -2.40
CA TYR A 310 20.43 -18.07 -3.54
C TYR A 310 20.70 -16.63 -3.09
N TRP A 311 21.92 -16.18 -3.30
CA TRP A 311 22.49 -14.96 -2.70
C TRP A 311 21.61 -13.71 -2.94
N PHE A 312 21.10 -13.50 -4.14
CA PHE A 312 20.34 -12.29 -4.46
C PHE A 312 19.02 -12.16 -3.67
N VAL A 313 18.50 -13.24 -3.13
CA VAL A 313 17.17 -13.22 -2.45
C VAL A 313 17.22 -13.68 -1.00
N ALA A 314 18.39 -14.05 -0.50
CA ALA A 314 18.52 -14.72 0.80
C ALA A 314 19.57 -14.06 1.72
N GLN A 315 19.69 -12.72 1.62
CA GLN A 315 20.68 -11.98 2.44
C GLN A 315 20.16 -11.62 3.83
N ALA A 316 18.85 -11.70 4.05
CA ALA A 316 18.23 -11.36 5.33
C ALA A 316 17.11 -12.35 5.67
N GLU A 317 15.87 -11.90 5.84
CA GLU A 317 14.78 -12.77 6.30
C GLU A 317 14.26 -13.67 5.16
N LEU A 318 13.98 -14.93 5.47
CA LEU A 318 13.36 -15.89 4.54
C LEU A 318 11.87 -16.10 4.81
N THR A 319 11.42 -15.79 6.02
CA THR A 319 10.02 -15.98 6.44
C THR A 319 9.45 -14.67 6.98
N VAL A 320 8.14 -14.60 7.05
CA VAL A 320 7.41 -13.43 7.58
C VAL A 320 6.37 -13.95 8.56
N ASP A 321 6.43 -13.46 9.80
CA ASP A 321 5.44 -13.83 10.81
C ASP A 321 4.04 -13.39 10.36
N GLY A 322 3.10 -14.31 10.42
CA GLY A 322 1.72 -14.06 10.02
C GLY A 322 1.45 -14.10 8.52
N MET A 323 2.44 -14.49 7.70
CA MET A 323 2.27 -14.67 6.26
C MET A 323 2.70 -16.08 5.86
N ASN A 324 1.85 -16.77 5.12
CA ASN A 324 2.11 -18.14 4.62
C ASN A 324 2.35 -18.05 3.10
N ASP A 325 3.60 -18.17 2.69
CA ASP A 325 3.99 -18.08 1.26
C ASP A 325 3.28 -19.13 0.40
N THR A 326 2.92 -20.30 0.95
CA THR A 326 2.17 -21.34 0.24
C THR A 326 0.75 -20.85 -0.10
N GLU A 327 0.04 -20.27 0.87
CA GLU A 327 -1.31 -19.74 0.67
C GLU A 327 -1.29 -18.51 -0.23
N GLU A 328 -0.29 -17.64 -0.05
CA GLU A 328 -0.13 -16.45 -0.90
C GLU A 328 0.16 -16.84 -2.35
N PHE A 329 0.97 -17.91 -2.57
CA PHE A 329 1.24 -18.39 -3.93
C PHE A 329 -0.01 -18.95 -4.60
N LYS A 330 -0.87 -19.64 -3.84
CA LYS A 330 -2.16 -20.13 -4.34
C LYS A 330 -3.02 -18.95 -4.84
N LEU A 331 -3.11 -17.88 -4.03
CA LEU A 331 -3.86 -16.67 -4.43
C LEU A 331 -3.27 -16.00 -5.67
N THR A 332 -1.94 -15.97 -5.78
CA THR A 332 -1.24 -15.41 -6.94
C THR A 332 -1.54 -16.23 -8.20
N ASP A 333 -1.50 -17.56 -8.09
CA ASP A 333 -1.76 -18.48 -9.22
C ASP A 333 -3.22 -18.38 -9.69
N GLU A 334 -4.17 -18.36 -8.74
CA GLU A 334 -5.60 -18.15 -9.05
C GLU A 334 -5.82 -16.79 -9.74
N ALA A 335 -5.14 -15.76 -9.28
CA ALA A 335 -5.25 -14.43 -9.89
C ALA A 335 -4.70 -14.42 -11.33
N PHE A 336 -3.62 -15.13 -11.59
CA PHE A 336 -3.09 -15.31 -12.95
C PHE A 336 -4.15 -15.93 -13.86
N ASP A 337 -4.87 -16.97 -13.39
CA ASP A 337 -5.92 -17.64 -14.18
C ASP A 337 -7.08 -16.68 -14.48
N ILE A 338 -7.53 -15.92 -13.49
CA ILE A 338 -8.63 -14.95 -13.64
C ILE A 338 -8.23 -13.83 -14.61
N LEU A 339 -6.95 -13.48 -14.66
CA LEU A 339 -6.39 -12.47 -15.57
C LEU A 339 -5.97 -13.07 -16.93
N HIS A 340 -6.34 -14.33 -17.19
CA HIS A 340 -6.10 -15.02 -18.47
C HIS A 340 -4.63 -15.14 -18.85
N PHE A 341 -3.72 -15.30 -17.87
CA PHE A 341 -2.34 -15.70 -18.15
C PHE A 341 -2.33 -17.18 -18.54
N THR A 342 -1.66 -17.50 -19.62
CA THR A 342 -1.49 -18.90 -20.01
C THR A 342 -0.48 -19.61 -19.12
N GLU A 343 -0.55 -20.93 -19.04
CA GLU A 343 0.43 -21.73 -18.28
C GLU A 343 1.87 -21.48 -18.77
N GLU A 344 2.04 -21.26 -20.07
CA GLU A 344 3.34 -20.91 -20.64
C GLU A 344 3.82 -19.54 -20.14
N GLU A 345 2.94 -18.55 -20.09
CA GLU A 345 3.27 -17.20 -19.59
C GLU A 345 3.65 -17.24 -18.11
N LYS A 346 2.87 -17.97 -17.28
CA LYS A 346 3.20 -18.17 -15.86
C LYS A 346 4.58 -18.83 -15.71
N MET A 347 4.79 -19.95 -16.43
CA MET A 347 6.04 -20.69 -16.37
C MET A 347 7.22 -19.82 -16.82
N ASN A 348 7.06 -18.98 -17.84
CA ASN A 348 8.12 -18.08 -18.32
C ASN A 348 8.45 -17.00 -17.28
N CYS A 349 7.45 -16.49 -16.54
CA CYS A 349 7.70 -15.61 -15.39
C CYS A 349 8.57 -16.32 -14.33
N TYR A 350 8.17 -17.52 -13.96
CA TYR A 350 8.90 -18.30 -12.94
C TYR A 350 10.33 -18.64 -13.41
N LYS A 351 10.51 -18.97 -14.69
CA LYS A 351 11.86 -19.21 -15.27
C LYS A 351 12.74 -17.97 -15.17
N LEU A 352 12.20 -16.78 -15.44
CA LEU A 352 12.96 -15.54 -15.34
C LEU A 352 13.32 -15.22 -13.89
N MET A 353 12.42 -15.51 -12.93
CA MET A 353 12.71 -15.35 -11.50
C MET A 353 13.79 -16.35 -11.04
N SER A 354 13.68 -17.60 -11.46
CA SER A 354 14.70 -18.61 -11.17
C SER A 354 16.05 -18.23 -11.79
N ALA A 355 16.07 -17.79 -13.04
CA ALA A 355 17.30 -17.32 -13.70
C ALA A 355 17.94 -16.18 -12.89
N HIS A 356 17.14 -15.26 -12.37
CA HIS A 356 17.62 -14.19 -11.50
C HIS A 356 18.31 -14.76 -10.25
N MET A 357 17.71 -15.76 -9.61
CA MET A 357 18.29 -16.41 -8.42
C MET A 357 19.63 -17.06 -8.75
N HIS A 358 19.72 -17.78 -9.86
CA HIS A 358 20.97 -18.43 -10.33
C HIS A 358 22.04 -17.40 -10.70
N ILE A 359 21.68 -16.31 -11.37
CA ILE A 359 22.59 -15.21 -11.72
C ILE A 359 23.26 -14.65 -10.48
N GLY A 360 22.51 -14.53 -9.37
CA GLY A 360 23.03 -14.04 -8.10
C GLY A 360 24.10 -14.93 -7.47
N ASN A 361 24.17 -16.20 -7.88
CA ASN A 361 25.13 -17.16 -7.35
C ASN A 361 26.41 -17.28 -8.20
N MET A 362 26.47 -16.58 -9.35
CA MET A 362 27.68 -16.61 -10.18
C MET A 362 28.87 -16.03 -9.46
N LYS A 363 30.00 -16.70 -9.53
CA LYS A 363 31.27 -16.28 -8.93
C LYS A 363 32.32 -16.02 -9.98
N PHE A 364 33.13 -15.03 -9.74
CA PHE A 364 34.15 -14.58 -10.70
C PHE A 364 35.51 -14.50 -10.03
N LYS A 365 36.56 -14.82 -10.78
CA LYS A 365 37.96 -14.73 -10.34
C LYS A 365 38.75 -13.86 -11.34
N GLN A 366 39.79 -13.22 -10.86
CA GLN A 366 40.70 -12.45 -11.71
C GLN A 366 41.60 -13.38 -12.52
N ARG A 367 41.76 -13.15 -13.81
CA ARG A 367 42.75 -13.87 -14.61
C ARG A 367 44.15 -13.51 -14.13
N PRO A 368 45.06 -14.53 -14.02
CA PRO A 368 46.44 -14.23 -13.69
C PRO A 368 47.07 -13.26 -14.69
N ARG A 369 47.72 -12.22 -14.19
CA ARG A 369 48.45 -11.21 -15.00
C ARG A 369 47.56 -10.35 -15.92
N GLU A 370 46.25 -10.42 -15.77
CA GLU A 370 45.30 -9.60 -16.55
C GLU A 370 44.32 -8.90 -15.60
N GLU A 371 43.81 -7.74 -16.01
CA GLU A 371 42.75 -7.07 -15.25
C GLU A 371 41.36 -7.66 -15.51
N GLN A 372 41.27 -8.64 -16.39
CA GLN A 372 39.99 -9.23 -16.80
C GLN A 372 39.55 -10.34 -15.87
N ALA A 373 38.29 -10.27 -15.40
CA ALA A 373 37.65 -11.31 -14.65
C ALA A 373 37.07 -12.39 -15.56
N GLU A 374 37.00 -13.59 -15.07
CA GLU A 374 36.33 -14.74 -15.71
C GLU A 374 35.49 -15.50 -14.67
N PRO A 375 34.49 -16.27 -15.08
CA PRO A 375 33.78 -17.17 -14.17
C PRO A 375 34.78 -18.14 -13.50
N ASP A 376 34.61 -18.41 -12.22
CA ASP A 376 35.56 -19.23 -11.48
C ASP A 376 35.40 -20.75 -11.75
N GLY A 377 34.37 -21.17 -12.48
CA GLY A 377 34.10 -22.54 -12.84
C GLY A 377 33.45 -23.38 -11.77
N THR A 378 33.16 -22.80 -10.60
CA THR A 378 32.53 -23.52 -9.49
C THR A 378 31.01 -23.41 -9.51
N ASP A 379 30.48 -22.53 -10.32
CA ASP A 379 29.06 -22.16 -10.35
C ASP A 379 28.28 -23.10 -11.28
N GLU A 380 27.15 -23.61 -10.79
CA GLU A 380 26.23 -24.43 -11.57
C GLU A 380 25.52 -23.66 -12.68
N ALA A 381 25.38 -22.34 -12.55
CA ALA A 381 24.82 -21.51 -13.63
C ALA A 381 25.70 -21.58 -14.89
N GLU A 382 27.02 -21.65 -14.73
CA GLU A 382 27.95 -21.85 -15.83
C GLU A 382 27.83 -23.26 -16.41
N LYS A 383 27.73 -24.28 -15.56
CA LYS A 383 27.54 -25.68 -15.98
C LYS A 383 26.23 -25.88 -16.75
N ARG A 384 25.19 -25.09 -16.44
CA ARG A 384 23.88 -25.15 -17.05
C ARG A 384 23.78 -24.29 -18.33
N LYS A 385 24.90 -23.83 -18.86
CA LYS A 385 25.01 -23.10 -20.14
C LYS A 385 24.15 -21.81 -20.21
N CYS A 386 24.19 -20.99 -19.18
CA CYS A 386 23.68 -19.61 -19.29
C CYS A 386 24.58 -18.84 -20.28
N THR A 387 24.31 -19.01 -21.57
CA THR A 387 25.09 -18.47 -22.68
C THR A 387 25.04 -16.94 -22.78
N ALA A 388 24.18 -16.30 -22.01
CA ALA A 388 24.00 -14.85 -22.04
C ALA A 388 25.28 -14.04 -21.75
N PHE A 389 26.29 -14.66 -21.13
CA PHE A 389 27.52 -13.96 -20.73
C PHE A 389 28.70 -14.21 -21.67
N ARG A 390 28.55 -15.03 -22.72
CA ARG A 390 29.69 -15.40 -23.58
C ARG A 390 30.12 -14.38 -24.61
N GLN A 391 29.37 -13.32 -24.84
CA GLN A 391 29.67 -12.35 -25.86
C GLN A 391 29.57 -10.92 -25.36
N THR A 392 30.62 -10.43 -24.76
CA THR A 392 30.83 -8.98 -24.69
C THR A 392 32.29 -8.71 -25.05
N ASN A 393 32.50 -8.28 -26.28
CA ASN A 393 33.75 -7.69 -26.71
C ASN A 393 34.02 -6.40 -25.95
N UNK A 394 33.89 -6.49 -24.79
CA UNK A 394 34.03 -5.36 -24.09
C UNK A 394 35.38 -5.18 -23.67
N LYS A 395 35.49 -4.09 -23.24
CA LYS A 395 36.68 -3.73 -22.47
C LYS A 395 36.78 -4.66 -21.26
N GLY A 396 37.95 -5.17 -20.99
CA GLY A 396 38.21 -6.05 -19.84
C GLY A 396 37.67 -5.41 -18.56
N GLN A 397 36.95 -6.20 -17.76
CA GLN A 397 36.36 -5.75 -16.48
C GLN A 397 36.97 -6.55 -15.33
N ASN A 398 37.30 -5.90 -14.25
CA ASN A 398 37.75 -6.58 -13.04
C ASN A 398 36.56 -7.26 -12.33
N VAL A 399 36.82 -8.08 -11.28
CA VAL A 399 35.81 -8.85 -10.57
C VAL A 399 34.71 -7.96 -10.00
N GLU A 400 35.06 -6.79 -9.45
CA GLU A 400 34.10 -5.87 -8.86
C GLU A 400 33.15 -5.31 -9.93
N GLN A 401 33.70 -4.87 -11.06
CA GLN A 401 32.92 -4.34 -12.19
C GLN A 401 31.97 -5.39 -12.77
N VAL A 402 32.41 -6.65 -12.87
CA VAL A 402 31.56 -7.76 -13.33
C VAL A 402 30.43 -8.00 -12.34
N ASN A 403 30.69 -8.01 -11.05
CA ASN A 403 29.63 -8.17 -10.03
C ASN A 403 28.60 -7.04 -10.11
N TRP A 404 29.02 -5.81 -10.35
CA TRP A 404 28.10 -4.68 -10.56
C TRP A 404 27.27 -4.87 -11.84
N ALA A 405 27.89 -5.33 -12.93
CA ALA A 405 27.20 -5.60 -14.19
C ALA A 405 26.14 -6.70 -14.05
N VAL A 406 26.47 -7.76 -13.30
CA VAL A 406 25.55 -8.86 -12.95
C VAL A 406 24.36 -8.33 -12.17
N GLY A 407 24.60 -7.52 -11.14
CA GLY A 407 23.55 -6.88 -10.38
C GLY A 407 22.67 -5.95 -11.24
N ALA A 408 23.30 -5.18 -12.12
CA ALA A 408 22.57 -4.28 -13.04
C ALA A 408 21.68 -5.10 -14.00
N MET A 409 22.19 -6.23 -14.51
CA MET A 409 21.41 -7.13 -15.36
C MET A 409 20.23 -7.73 -14.60
N GLY A 410 20.43 -8.20 -13.37
CA GLY A 410 19.34 -8.71 -12.52
C GLY A 410 18.22 -7.67 -12.34
N LYS A 411 18.60 -6.42 -12.03
CA LYS A 411 17.65 -5.31 -11.90
C LYS A 411 16.91 -5.04 -13.22
N ALA A 412 17.60 -5.10 -14.34
CA ALA A 412 17.03 -4.83 -15.68
C ALA A 412 16.02 -5.93 -16.08
N ILE A 413 16.36 -7.21 -15.84
CA ILE A 413 15.46 -8.34 -16.11
C ILE A 413 14.19 -8.18 -15.27
N TYR A 414 14.34 -7.98 -13.97
CA TYR A 414 13.21 -7.86 -13.03
C TYR A 414 12.28 -6.70 -13.44
N GLY A 415 12.85 -5.55 -13.73
CA GLY A 415 12.06 -4.38 -14.15
C GLY A 415 11.28 -4.63 -15.43
N ARG A 416 11.87 -5.37 -16.40
CA ARG A 416 11.17 -5.74 -17.64
C ARG A 416 10.04 -6.73 -17.39
N VAL A 417 10.25 -7.72 -16.52
CA VAL A 417 9.20 -8.69 -16.14
C VAL A 417 8.04 -7.95 -15.47
N PHE A 418 8.33 -7.07 -14.52
CA PHE A 418 7.30 -6.30 -13.82
C PHE A 418 6.49 -5.43 -14.81
N ASN A 419 7.17 -4.72 -15.69
CA ASN A 419 6.51 -3.91 -16.71
C ASN A 419 5.63 -4.77 -17.64
N TRP A 420 6.13 -5.95 -18.04
CA TRP A 420 5.37 -6.88 -18.87
C TRP A 420 4.11 -7.37 -18.12
N LEU A 421 4.23 -7.70 -16.82
CA LEU A 421 3.08 -8.09 -15.99
C LEU A 421 2.00 -7.01 -15.95
N VAL A 422 2.39 -5.75 -15.72
CA VAL A 422 1.43 -4.63 -15.73
C VAL A 422 0.77 -4.50 -17.09
N ASN A 423 1.54 -4.58 -18.17
CA ASN A 423 1.01 -4.48 -19.53
C ASN A 423 0.05 -5.63 -19.85
N LYS A 424 0.34 -6.83 -19.38
CA LYS A 424 -0.52 -8.00 -19.57
C LYS A 424 -1.84 -7.84 -18.78
N CYS A 425 -1.76 -7.38 -17.55
CA CYS A 425 -2.96 -7.02 -16.78
C CYS A 425 -3.80 -5.99 -17.54
N ASN A 426 -3.17 -4.94 -18.05
CA ASN A 426 -3.87 -3.89 -18.81
C ASN A 426 -4.54 -4.43 -20.07
N GLN A 427 -3.90 -5.38 -20.76
CA GLN A 427 -4.50 -6.03 -21.95
C GLN A 427 -5.77 -6.80 -21.59
N THR A 428 -5.77 -7.47 -20.44
CA THR A 428 -6.95 -8.21 -19.96
C THR A 428 -8.08 -7.26 -19.55
N LEU A 429 -7.73 -6.13 -18.92
CA LEU A 429 -8.69 -5.13 -18.44
C LEU A 429 -9.22 -4.24 -19.57
N ASP A 430 -8.65 -4.32 -20.77
CA ASP A 430 -9.02 -3.51 -21.93
C ASP A 430 -10.22 -4.11 -22.66
N GLN A 431 -11.43 -3.67 -22.35
CA GLN A 431 -12.64 -4.07 -23.07
C GLN A 431 -12.78 -3.29 -24.36
N LYS A 432 -12.49 -3.94 -25.47
CA LYS A 432 -12.57 -3.35 -26.81
C LYS A 432 -14.03 -3.04 -27.19
N GLY A 433 -14.23 -1.88 -27.79
CA GLY A 433 -15.55 -1.46 -28.31
C GLY A 433 -16.50 -0.87 -27.27
N VAL A 434 -16.09 -0.72 -26.02
CA VAL A 434 -16.89 -0.06 -24.99
C VAL A 434 -16.42 1.40 -24.87
N ALA A 435 -17.37 2.33 -24.92
CA ALA A 435 -17.08 3.77 -24.80
C ALA A 435 -16.52 4.09 -23.38
N ARG A 436 -15.43 4.83 -23.36
CA ARG A 436 -14.75 5.31 -22.16
C ARG A 436 -14.91 6.83 -22.10
N ASP A 437 -15.99 7.27 -21.49
CA ASP A 437 -16.33 8.70 -21.48
C ASP A 437 -15.62 9.44 -20.36
N TYR A 438 -15.49 8.80 -19.18
CA TYR A 438 -14.90 9.39 -17.99
C TYR A 438 -14.04 8.35 -17.27
N PHE A 439 -13.20 8.83 -16.34
CA PHE A 439 -12.48 7.93 -15.44
C PHE A 439 -12.41 8.48 -14.02
N ILE A 440 -12.23 7.56 -13.07
CA ILE A 440 -11.79 7.90 -11.72
C ILE A 440 -10.40 7.31 -11.54
N GLY A 441 -9.41 8.17 -11.31
CA GLY A 441 -8.05 7.78 -11.04
C GLY A 441 -7.82 7.60 -9.54
N VAL A 442 -7.16 6.49 -9.16
CA VAL A 442 -6.78 6.23 -7.76
C VAL A 442 -5.27 6.13 -7.69
N LEU A 443 -4.64 7.04 -6.96
CA LEU A 443 -3.19 7.06 -6.79
C LEU A 443 -2.81 6.45 -5.45
N ASP A 444 -2.12 5.31 -5.50
CA ASP A 444 -1.56 4.60 -4.35
C ASP A 444 -0.03 4.70 -4.43
N ILE A 445 0.53 5.65 -3.70
CA ILE A 445 1.98 5.89 -3.73
C ILE A 445 2.51 6.05 -2.30
N ALA A 446 3.67 5.45 -2.06
CA ALA A 446 4.38 5.63 -0.80
C ALA A 446 4.86 7.08 -0.67
N GLY A 447 4.75 7.66 0.50
CA GLY A 447 5.39 8.92 0.83
C GLY A 447 6.89 8.74 1.00
N PHE A 448 7.57 9.78 1.45
CA PHE A 448 9.01 9.72 1.71
C PHE A 448 9.33 8.67 2.77
N GLU A 449 10.35 7.87 2.53
CA GLU A 449 10.89 6.93 3.51
C GLU A 449 12.29 7.39 3.92
N ILE A 450 12.54 7.43 5.23
CA ILE A 450 13.85 7.73 5.81
C ILE A 450 14.48 6.40 6.19
N PHE A 451 15.64 6.13 5.64
CA PHE A 451 16.42 4.92 5.93
C PHE A 451 17.57 5.28 6.87
N ASP A 452 17.74 4.50 7.92
CA ASP A 452 18.90 4.62 8.80
C ASP A 452 20.11 3.99 8.09
N VAL A 453 21.07 4.81 7.74
CA VAL A 453 22.34 4.34 7.19
C VAL A 453 23.35 4.33 8.33
N SER A 454 23.70 3.15 8.81
CA SER A 454 24.80 3.03 9.76
C SER A 454 26.13 3.13 8.99
N THR A 455 26.81 4.24 9.17
CA THR A 455 28.22 4.34 8.78
C THR A 455 29.04 4.18 10.06
N ASP A 456 30.25 3.71 9.93
CA ASP A 456 31.19 3.55 11.06
C ASP A 456 31.49 4.87 11.79
N LYS A 457 30.86 5.97 11.35
CA LYS A 457 31.08 7.33 11.88
C LYS A 457 29.79 8.02 12.34
N GLY A 458 28.81 7.26 12.81
CA GLY A 458 27.57 7.81 13.39
C GLY A 458 26.35 7.71 12.47
N ASN A 459 25.19 7.77 13.08
CA ASN A 459 23.90 7.67 12.37
C ASN A 459 23.68 8.91 11.50
N VAL A 460 23.79 8.73 10.19
CA VAL A 460 23.38 9.75 9.22
C VAL A 460 22.03 9.36 8.67
N GLN A 461 20.99 10.13 8.97
CA GLN A 461 19.71 9.99 8.32
C GLN A 461 19.85 10.43 6.86
N GLN A 462 19.73 9.50 5.95
CA GLN A 462 19.84 9.77 4.53
C GLN A 462 18.48 9.61 3.85
N LEU A 463 18.00 10.70 3.27
CA LEU A 463 16.77 10.67 2.47
C LEU A 463 17.15 10.15 1.08
N SER A 464 16.65 8.99 0.70
CA SER A 464 16.86 8.48 -0.65
C SER A 464 15.60 8.66 -1.50
N MET A 465 15.71 9.43 -2.56
CA MET A 465 14.73 9.46 -3.64
C MET A 465 15.34 8.78 -4.86
N THR A 466 14.56 7.96 -5.53
CA THR A 466 14.94 7.47 -6.86
C THR A 466 14.25 8.34 -7.91
N ASP A 467 15.01 8.91 -8.82
CA ASP A 467 14.45 9.64 -9.96
C ASP A 467 13.86 8.66 -10.99
N ALA A 468 13.23 9.20 -12.03
CA ALA A 468 12.62 8.41 -13.09
C ALA A 468 13.60 7.47 -13.82
N ASN A 469 14.91 7.69 -13.67
CA ASN A 469 15.97 6.86 -14.23
C ASN A 469 16.61 5.93 -13.19
N ASN A 470 15.99 5.79 -12.00
CA ASN A 470 16.48 5.00 -10.86
C ASN A 470 17.83 5.45 -10.29
N ARG A 471 18.15 6.72 -10.41
CA ARG A 471 19.31 7.27 -9.71
C ARG A 471 18.91 7.58 -8.27
N ILE A 472 19.75 7.18 -7.34
CA ILE A 472 19.58 7.56 -5.93
C ILE A 472 19.99 9.02 -5.81
N ILE A 473 19.03 9.88 -5.52
CA ILE A 473 19.31 11.29 -5.23
C ILE A 473 19.66 11.37 -3.75
N GLN A 474 20.93 11.54 -3.47
CA GLN A 474 21.40 11.74 -2.09
C GLN A 474 21.29 13.23 -1.74
N GLY A 475 20.40 13.54 -0.81
CA GLY A 475 20.28 14.88 -0.26
C GLY A 475 20.79 14.92 1.17
N ASN A 476 21.69 15.83 1.46
CA ASN A 476 22.05 16.16 2.84
C ASN A 476 20.93 16.99 3.46
N THR A 477 20.44 16.56 4.62
CA THR A 477 19.31 17.18 5.32
C THR A 477 19.54 18.63 5.80
N GLY A 478 20.68 19.22 5.47
CA GLY A 478 21.05 20.57 5.95
C GLY A 478 20.42 21.75 5.21
N ASN A 479 19.93 21.58 3.98
CA ASN A 479 19.41 22.70 3.19
C ASN A 479 18.35 22.26 2.20
N PHE A 480 17.11 22.16 2.67
CA PHE A 480 15.96 22.10 1.76
C PHE A 480 15.36 23.50 1.60
N SER A 481 15.70 24.17 0.51
CA SER A 481 14.88 25.29 0.05
C SER A 481 13.64 24.72 -0.66
N THR A 482 12.51 25.29 -0.35
CA THR A 482 11.17 24.89 -0.79
C THR A 482 10.88 25.20 -2.27
N GLU A 483 11.85 25.10 -3.14
CA GLU A 483 11.66 25.41 -4.56
C GLU A 483 11.83 24.16 -5.42
N TYR A 484 10.81 23.29 -5.44
CA TYR A 484 10.58 22.39 -6.59
C TYR A 484 9.21 21.73 -6.43
N TYR A 485 8.25 22.23 -7.19
CA TYR A 485 7.01 21.53 -7.52
C TYR A 485 7.22 20.68 -8.76
#